data_4f6b33d6021da4dc0a86249c2355c4f3
#
_entry.id   4f6b33d6021da4dc0a86249c2355c4f3
#
_cell.length_a   1.000
_cell.length_b   1.000
_cell.length_c   1.000
_cell.angle_alpha   90.00
_cell.angle_beta   90.00
_cell.angle_gamma   90.00
#
_symmetry.space_group_name_H-M   'P 1'
#
loop_
_entity.id
_entity.type
_entity.pdbx_description
1 polymer ?
#
loop_
_entity_poly.entity_id
_entity_poly.type
_entity_poly.pdbx_seq_one_letter_code
_entity_poly.pdbx_strand_id
1 'polypeptide(L)'
;MKRKSVLFIFVFFTLIAQAVRVNVQNAVDFVQPLMGSDSDHELSTGNTYPAIAMPWGMNFWVPQTGKMGDGWQYTYAAKKIRGLKQTHQPSPWINDYGQFSLMPIVGKPVFDEEQRASWFSHKAEKATPYYYSVYLADYDVTAELCPTERAALMSFTFPQTDSAHVVVDAFDKGSFIKVFPKERKVVGFSTRNSGGVPENFRNYFVIEFDHDFEAFVNVKDGQYQGMVQGGYQETYQQEGNHVGTIISFKIRQRGEKVVARVASSFISESQAWQNLQELGQADMQQLCQQGRNRWNEVLGKIEVEDEDIDHLR
;
A
#
# COMPACT_ATOMS: atom_id res chain seq x y z
N MET A 1 67.61 26.22 -39.84
CA MET A 1 66.70 25.90 -38.71
C MET A 1 65.23 26.08 -39.19
N LYS A 2 64.51 24.99 -39.40
CA LYS A 2 63.11 25.04 -39.82
C LYS A 2 62.25 24.97 -38.57
N ARG A 3 61.48 26.00 -38.21
CA ARG A 3 60.51 26.04 -37.16
C ARG A 3 59.26 25.23 -37.60
N LYS A 4 58.94 24.14 -36.87
CA LYS A 4 57.67 23.41 -37.00
C LYS A 4 56.68 24.13 -36.13
N SER A 5 55.68 24.76 -36.76
CA SER A 5 54.45 25.22 -35.98
C SER A 5 53.56 24.05 -35.74
N VAL A 6 53.31 23.80 -34.46
CA VAL A 6 52.30 22.81 -34.01
C VAL A 6 50.99 23.56 -33.81
N LEU A 7 50.00 23.22 -34.64
CA LEU A 7 48.64 23.76 -34.57
C LEU A 7 47.87 22.95 -33.53
N PHE A 8 47.54 23.54 -32.36
CA PHE A 8 46.65 22.95 -31.38
C PHE A 8 45.19 23.23 -31.79
N ILE A 9 44.48 22.19 -32.23
CA ILE A 9 43.04 22.27 -32.45
C ILE A 9 42.35 21.99 -31.12
N PHE A 10 41.78 23.04 -30.51
CA PHE A 10 40.87 22.92 -29.37
C PHE A 10 39.50 22.50 -29.91
N VAL A 11 39.12 21.25 -29.69
CA VAL A 11 37.74 20.78 -29.91
C VAL A 11 36.92 21.18 -28.68
N PHE A 12 36.14 22.23 -28.81
CA PHE A 12 35.09 22.54 -27.80
C PHE A 12 33.94 21.56 -27.96
N PHE A 13 33.81 20.61 -27.06
CA PHE A 13 32.58 19.88 -26.88
C PHE A 13 31.59 20.81 -26.18
N THR A 14 30.70 21.43 -26.90
CA THR A 14 29.49 22.03 -26.33
C THR A 14 28.55 20.89 -25.95
N LEU A 15 28.44 20.59 -24.65
CA LEU A 15 27.33 19.81 -24.12
C LEU A 15 26.06 20.66 -24.35
N ILE A 16 25.29 20.30 -25.38
CA ILE A 16 23.93 20.83 -25.54
C ILE A 16 23.06 20.06 -24.54
N ALA A 17 22.70 20.72 -23.45
CA ALA A 17 21.65 20.21 -22.58
C ALA A 17 20.38 20.08 -23.43
N GLN A 18 19.83 18.89 -23.53
CA GLN A 18 18.55 18.68 -24.22
C GLN A 18 17.44 18.85 -23.19
N ALA A 19 16.52 19.76 -23.46
CA ALA A 19 15.33 19.94 -22.67
C ALA A 19 14.52 18.61 -22.59
N VAL A 20 14.05 18.29 -21.41
CA VAL A 20 13.17 17.12 -21.17
C VAL A 20 11.74 17.58 -21.34
N ARG A 21 10.98 16.86 -22.15
CA ARG A 21 9.57 17.15 -22.41
C ARG A 21 8.67 16.18 -21.63
N VAL A 22 7.79 16.74 -20.82
CA VAL A 22 6.72 16.03 -20.13
C VAL A 22 5.45 16.10 -20.99
N ASN A 23 4.84 14.97 -21.28
CA ASN A 23 3.64 14.85 -22.11
C ASN A 23 2.78 13.66 -21.70
N VAL A 24 1.70 13.39 -22.44
CA VAL A 24 0.77 12.29 -22.20
C VAL A 24 1.40 10.89 -22.12
N GLN A 25 2.64 10.70 -22.55
CA GLN A 25 3.31 9.39 -22.54
C GLN A 25 4.15 9.16 -21.28
N ASN A 26 4.62 10.23 -20.62
CA ASN A 26 5.60 10.15 -19.54
C ASN A 26 5.31 11.04 -18.33
N ALA A 27 4.21 11.79 -18.31
CA ALA A 27 3.92 12.77 -17.26
C ALA A 27 3.94 12.16 -15.84
N VAL A 28 3.45 10.94 -15.68
CA VAL A 28 3.44 10.26 -14.38
C VAL A 28 4.85 9.89 -13.87
N ASP A 29 5.84 9.81 -14.74
CA ASP A 29 7.21 9.45 -14.34
C ASP A 29 7.90 10.59 -13.56
N PHE A 30 7.37 11.81 -13.64
CA PHE A 30 7.85 12.99 -12.91
C PHE A 30 7.14 13.17 -11.56
N VAL A 31 6.08 12.44 -11.28
CA VAL A 31 5.36 12.52 -10.00
C VAL A 31 6.16 11.83 -8.90
N GLN A 32 6.39 12.55 -7.80
CA GLN A 32 7.14 12.08 -6.64
C GLN A 32 6.21 11.95 -5.41
N PRO A 33 5.56 10.79 -5.19
CA PRO A 33 4.59 10.64 -4.08
C PRO A 33 5.18 10.82 -2.69
N LEU A 34 6.50 10.68 -2.54
CA LEU A 34 7.19 10.88 -1.27
C LEU A 34 7.47 12.37 -0.96
N MET A 35 7.31 13.26 -1.94
CA MET A 35 7.52 14.70 -1.75
C MET A 35 6.52 15.26 -0.73
N GLY A 36 7.00 16.07 0.23
CA GLY A 36 6.18 16.67 1.27
C GLY A 36 5.79 15.72 2.40
N SER A 37 6.34 14.50 2.46
CA SER A 37 6.02 13.50 3.49
C SER A 37 6.97 13.53 4.70
N ASP A 38 7.98 14.38 4.70
CA ASP A 38 8.87 14.60 5.85
C ASP A 38 8.30 15.68 6.77
N SER A 39 7.14 15.41 7.35
CA SER A 39 6.38 16.31 8.21
C SER A 39 6.07 15.66 9.55
N ASP A 40 5.91 16.49 10.56
CA ASP A 40 5.42 16.13 11.89
C ASP A 40 4.46 17.21 12.43
N HIS A 41 4.01 17.06 13.68
CA HIS A 41 3.09 18.03 14.29
C HIS A 41 3.73 19.40 14.62
N GLU A 42 5.06 19.50 14.62
CA GLU A 42 5.79 20.75 14.89
C GLU A 42 6.17 21.47 13.59
N LEU A 43 6.58 20.70 12.58
CA LEU A 43 7.06 21.22 11.31
C LEU A 43 6.28 20.61 10.15
N SER A 44 5.49 21.45 9.51
CA SER A 44 4.78 21.09 8.30
C SER A 44 5.63 21.38 7.07
N THR A 45 6.19 20.34 6.45
CA THR A 45 6.97 20.43 5.21
C THR A 45 6.20 19.92 3.99
N GLY A 46 4.87 19.93 4.05
CA GLY A 46 3.98 19.51 2.96
C GLY A 46 2.70 18.83 3.45
N ASN A 47 2.73 18.15 4.59
CA ASN A 47 1.58 17.43 5.17
C ASN A 47 0.96 16.42 4.22
N THR A 48 1.79 15.73 3.44
CA THR A 48 1.38 14.73 2.49
C THR A 48 1.80 13.33 2.94
N TYR A 49 1.25 12.35 2.29
CA TYR A 49 1.68 10.95 2.37
C TYR A 49 1.73 10.38 0.95
N PRO A 50 2.50 9.31 0.71
CA PRO A 50 2.56 8.67 -0.61
C PRO A 50 1.22 7.97 -0.89
N ALA A 51 0.27 8.73 -1.44
CA ALA A 51 -1.04 8.23 -1.83
C ALA A 51 -0.92 7.39 -3.10
N ILE A 52 -1.09 6.08 -2.96
CA ILE A 52 -1.11 5.14 -4.08
C ILE A 52 -2.58 4.93 -4.44
N ALA A 53 -3.01 5.52 -5.56
CA ALA A 53 -4.41 5.55 -5.95
C ALA A 53 -4.56 5.74 -7.46
N MET A 54 -5.72 5.40 -8.00
CA MET A 54 -6.09 5.81 -9.35
C MET A 54 -6.61 7.24 -9.34
N PRO A 55 -6.52 8.00 -10.46
CA PRO A 55 -7.15 9.30 -10.57
C PRO A 55 -8.64 9.21 -10.22
N TRP A 56 -9.10 10.07 -9.27
CA TRP A 56 -10.48 10.15 -8.79
C TRP A 56 -10.98 8.89 -8.07
N GLY A 57 -10.06 8.00 -7.67
CA GLY A 57 -10.39 6.80 -6.92
C GLY A 57 -11.01 7.11 -5.55
N MET A 58 -11.87 6.21 -5.07
CA MET A 58 -12.42 6.27 -3.72
C MET A 58 -11.35 5.90 -2.68
N ASN A 59 -10.50 4.93 -2.99
CA ASN A 59 -9.53 4.37 -2.06
C ASN A 59 -8.12 4.89 -2.36
N PHE A 60 -7.46 5.37 -1.32
CA PHE A 60 -6.03 5.62 -1.29
C PHE A 60 -5.35 4.57 -0.43
N TRP A 61 -4.17 4.15 -0.86
CA TRP A 61 -3.35 3.21 -0.12
C TRP A 61 -2.04 3.87 0.28
N VAL A 62 -1.56 3.55 1.48
CA VAL A 62 -0.35 4.14 2.03
C VAL A 62 0.44 3.13 2.86
N PRO A 63 1.78 3.10 2.77
CA PRO A 63 2.58 2.40 3.77
C PRO A 63 2.42 3.11 5.11
N GLN A 64 1.98 2.39 6.12
CA GLN A 64 1.73 2.95 7.45
C GLN A 64 3.03 2.95 8.26
N THR A 65 3.56 4.12 8.58
CA THR A 65 4.67 4.29 9.53
C THR A 65 4.21 4.84 10.88
N GLY A 66 3.15 5.64 10.89
CA GLY A 66 2.51 6.16 12.10
C GLY A 66 1.70 5.13 12.85
N LYS A 67 1.39 5.41 14.12
CA LYS A 67 0.50 4.59 14.94
C LYS A 67 -0.95 4.68 14.44
N MET A 68 -1.76 3.70 14.80
CA MET A 68 -3.19 3.77 14.58
C MET A 68 -3.78 5.03 15.26
N GLY A 69 -4.46 5.86 14.47
CA GLY A 69 -4.97 7.15 14.94
C GLY A 69 -4.02 8.32 14.82
N ASP A 70 -2.79 8.11 14.37
CA ASP A 70 -1.87 9.18 14.05
C ASP A 70 -2.34 9.91 12.79
N GLY A 71 -2.32 11.25 12.82
CA GLY A 71 -2.61 12.07 11.66
C GLY A 71 -1.55 11.98 10.58
N TRP A 72 -0.30 11.74 10.95
CA TRP A 72 0.81 11.49 10.02
C TRP A 72 0.94 9.98 9.75
N GLN A 73 0.17 9.50 8.80
CA GLN A 73 0.11 8.08 8.43
C GLN A 73 1.45 7.53 7.93
N TYR A 74 2.21 8.38 7.26
CA TYR A 74 3.55 8.12 6.77
C TYR A 74 4.42 9.36 7.00
N THR A 75 5.62 9.15 7.53
CA THR A 75 6.68 10.16 7.63
C THR A 75 7.94 9.63 6.98
N TYR A 76 8.58 10.42 6.12
CA TYR A 76 9.80 10.01 5.40
C TYR A 76 10.95 9.66 6.38
N ALA A 77 11.06 10.37 7.50
CA ALA A 77 12.07 10.09 8.54
C ALA A 77 11.87 8.76 9.27
N ALA A 78 10.69 8.13 9.17
CA ALA A 78 10.40 6.86 9.84
C ALA A 78 11.26 5.72 9.30
N LYS A 79 11.50 4.71 10.16
CA LYS A 79 12.38 3.57 9.85
C LYS A 79 11.65 2.23 9.80
N LYS A 80 10.37 2.20 10.19
CA LYS A 80 9.57 0.98 10.24
C LYS A 80 8.21 1.18 9.60
N ILE A 81 7.74 0.15 8.89
CA ILE A 81 6.39 0.04 8.34
C ILE A 81 5.59 -0.95 9.18
N ARG A 82 4.33 -0.61 9.48
CA ARG A 82 3.38 -1.35 10.31
C ARG A 82 2.33 -2.09 9.51
N GLY A 83 2.16 -1.73 8.21
CA GLY A 83 1.22 -2.32 7.28
C GLY A 83 1.05 -1.50 6.00
N LEU A 84 0.36 -2.06 5.03
CA LEU A 84 -0.21 -1.35 3.89
C LEU A 84 -1.65 -1.01 4.24
N LYS A 85 -1.92 0.27 4.41
CA LYS A 85 -3.19 0.78 4.96
C LYS A 85 -4.06 1.39 3.86
N GLN A 86 -5.35 1.07 3.88
CA GLN A 86 -6.35 1.88 3.18
C GLN A 86 -6.61 3.16 3.96
N THR A 87 -6.74 4.27 3.27
CA THR A 87 -6.97 5.57 3.88
C THR A 87 -7.96 6.40 3.09
N HIS A 88 -8.72 7.24 3.80
CA HIS A 88 -9.60 8.28 3.27
C HIS A 88 -9.34 9.60 4.00
N GLN A 89 -8.10 9.76 4.49
CA GLN A 89 -7.72 10.92 5.29
C GLN A 89 -7.67 12.20 4.43
N PRO A 90 -8.47 13.22 4.75
CA PRO A 90 -8.44 14.48 4.00
C PRO A 90 -7.23 15.34 4.38
N SER A 91 -6.74 15.24 5.61
CA SER A 91 -5.54 15.94 6.09
C SER A 91 -5.03 15.33 7.40
N PRO A 92 -3.76 15.55 7.78
CA PRO A 92 -3.21 15.10 9.06
C PRO A 92 -4.00 15.63 10.29
N TRP A 93 -4.60 16.79 10.17
CA TRP A 93 -5.35 17.45 11.24
C TRP A 93 -6.77 16.90 11.43
N ILE A 94 -7.32 16.26 10.41
CA ILE A 94 -8.68 15.69 10.42
C ILE A 94 -8.60 14.18 10.43
N ASN A 95 -7.64 13.48 10.76
CA ASN A 95 -7.56 12.02 10.83
C ASN A 95 -8.40 11.27 9.76
N ASP A 96 -8.50 9.97 9.90
CA ASP A 96 -8.96 9.05 8.87
C ASP A 96 -10.39 8.54 9.11
N TYR A 97 -10.98 7.96 8.07
CA TYR A 97 -12.33 7.42 8.03
C TYR A 97 -12.33 6.01 7.44
N GLY A 98 -12.82 5.01 8.19
CA GLY A 98 -13.05 3.67 7.70
C GLY A 98 -11.79 2.96 7.19
N GLN A 99 -10.71 3.01 7.94
CA GLN A 99 -9.41 2.46 7.58
C GLN A 99 -9.25 1.00 8.03
N PHE A 100 -8.41 0.26 7.33
CA PHE A 100 -7.89 -1.06 7.70
C PHE A 100 -6.53 -1.28 7.06
N SER A 101 -5.77 -2.28 7.50
CA SER A 101 -4.45 -2.56 6.94
C SER A 101 -4.14 -4.05 6.81
N LEU A 102 -3.22 -4.37 5.89
CA LEU A 102 -2.61 -5.69 5.74
C LEU A 102 -1.11 -5.57 6.00
N MET A 103 -0.55 -6.52 6.80
CA MET A 103 0.89 -6.60 7.06
C MET A 103 1.39 -8.03 6.91
N PRO A 104 2.29 -8.31 5.94
CA PRO A 104 2.94 -9.61 5.85
C PRO A 104 4.04 -9.70 6.92
N ILE A 105 4.08 -10.84 7.61
CA ILE A 105 5.09 -11.14 8.64
C ILE A 105 5.56 -12.60 8.53
N VAL A 106 6.72 -12.90 9.08
CA VAL A 106 7.28 -14.26 9.14
C VAL A 106 7.64 -14.60 10.57
N GLY A 107 7.43 -15.86 10.97
CA GLY A 107 7.78 -16.37 12.28
C GLY A 107 6.62 -16.34 13.28
N LYS A 108 6.79 -15.72 14.43
CA LYS A 108 5.72 -15.65 15.43
C LYS A 108 4.56 -14.78 14.95
N PRO A 109 3.29 -15.26 15.00
CA PRO A 109 2.15 -14.43 14.69
C PRO A 109 1.99 -13.30 15.72
N VAL A 110 2.11 -12.06 15.27
CA VAL A 110 2.04 -10.85 16.12
C VAL A 110 1.02 -9.88 15.53
N PHE A 111 0.01 -9.53 16.31
CA PHE A 111 -1.03 -8.59 15.92
C PHE A 111 -0.72 -7.14 16.26
N ASP A 112 -0.07 -6.90 17.40
CA ASP A 112 0.28 -5.57 17.87
C ASP A 112 1.08 -4.80 16.79
N GLU A 113 0.63 -3.59 16.44
CA GLU A 113 1.17 -2.83 15.32
C GLU A 113 2.62 -2.37 15.51
N GLU A 114 3.06 -2.18 16.75
CA GLU A 114 4.42 -1.77 17.06
C GLU A 114 5.38 -2.96 17.03
N GLN A 115 4.93 -4.11 17.54
CA GLN A 115 5.73 -5.33 17.55
C GLN A 115 5.86 -5.97 16.16
N ARG A 116 4.80 -5.86 15.31
CA ARG A 116 4.84 -6.36 13.94
C ARG A 116 5.57 -5.43 12.96
N ALA A 117 5.89 -4.21 13.37
CA ALA A 117 6.53 -3.23 12.49
C ALA A 117 7.91 -3.68 12.02
N SER A 118 8.16 -3.62 10.71
CA SER A 118 9.42 -4.04 10.10
C SER A 118 10.27 -2.85 9.67
N TRP A 119 11.58 -2.96 9.85
CA TRP A 119 12.55 -2.05 9.26
C TRP A 119 12.46 -2.06 7.74
N PHE A 120 12.63 -0.90 7.14
CA PHE A 120 12.73 -0.72 5.70
C PHE A 120 13.78 0.34 5.34
N SER A 121 14.07 0.46 4.06
CA SER A 121 14.97 1.49 3.52
C SER A 121 14.37 2.11 2.28
N HIS A 122 14.44 3.43 2.16
CA HIS A 122 14.03 4.16 0.94
C HIS A 122 14.82 3.72 -0.31
N LYS A 123 16.00 3.10 -0.17
CA LYS A 123 16.73 2.49 -1.29
C LYS A 123 16.05 1.24 -1.86
N ALA A 124 15.19 0.60 -1.06
CA ALA A 124 14.40 -0.58 -1.41
C ALA A 124 12.89 -0.28 -1.37
N GLU A 125 12.53 0.99 -1.41
CA GLU A 125 11.17 1.50 -1.52
C GLU A 125 10.96 2.12 -2.90
N LYS A 126 9.85 1.78 -3.54
CA LYS A 126 9.42 2.40 -4.78
C LYS A 126 7.99 2.87 -4.63
N ALA A 127 7.78 4.17 -4.80
CA ALA A 127 6.46 4.80 -4.76
C ALA A 127 6.21 5.53 -6.09
N THR A 128 5.13 5.17 -6.75
CA THR A 128 4.54 5.91 -7.87
C THR A 128 3.06 6.09 -7.56
N PRO A 129 2.31 6.96 -8.22
CA PRO A 129 0.89 7.10 -7.93
C PRO A 129 0.07 5.81 -8.11
N TYR A 130 0.53 4.90 -8.95
CA TYR A 130 -0.18 3.67 -9.33
C TYR A 130 0.50 2.38 -8.85
N TYR A 131 1.61 2.45 -8.15
CA TYR A 131 2.35 1.28 -7.67
C TYR A 131 3.20 1.61 -6.46
N TYR A 132 3.19 0.73 -5.49
CA TYR A 132 4.08 0.76 -4.33
C TYR A 132 4.79 -0.58 -4.16
N SER A 133 6.05 -0.54 -3.76
CA SER A 133 6.81 -1.72 -3.38
C SER A 133 7.82 -1.38 -2.29
N VAL A 134 7.98 -2.29 -1.32
CA VAL A 134 8.97 -2.14 -0.24
C VAL A 134 9.48 -3.50 0.22
N TYR A 135 10.75 -3.54 0.60
CA TYR A 135 11.35 -4.69 1.27
C TYR A 135 11.29 -4.53 2.79
N LEU A 136 10.66 -5.48 3.46
CA LEU A 136 10.46 -5.55 4.90
C LEU A 136 11.58 -6.41 5.51
N ALA A 137 12.59 -5.75 6.06
CA ALA A 137 13.87 -6.39 6.41
C ALA A 137 13.77 -7.40 7.56
N ASP A 138 12.88 -7.19 8.54
CA ASP A 138 12.72 -8.10 9.66
C ASP A 138 12.09 -9.45 9.25
N TYR A 139 11.45 -9.49 8.08
CA TYR A 139 10.69 -10.66 7.62
C TYR A 139 11.23 -11.26 6.31
N ASP A 140 12.23 -10.65 5.67
CA ASP A 140 12.70 -11.03 4.31
C ASP A 140 11.52 -11.10 3.30
N VAL A 141 10.61 -10.12 3.38
CA VAL A 141 9.40 -10.06 2.53
C VAL A 141 9.43 -8.82 1.65
N THR A 142 9.13 -8.98 0.37
CA THR A 142 8.80 -7.85 -0.49
C THR A 142 7.28 -7.73 -0.60
N ALA A 143 6.76 -6.56 -0.21
CA ALA A 143 5.35 -6.22 -0.35
C ALA A 143 5.15 -5.28 -1.54
N GLU A 144 4.17 -5.59 -2.39
CA GLU A 144 3.81 -4.82 -3.59
C GLU A 144 2.32 -4.49 -3.56
N LEU A 145 1.95 -3.35 -4.16
CA LEU A 145 0.56 -2.91 -4.25
C LEU A 145 0.30 -2.16 -5.57
N CYS A 146 -0.79 -2.51 -6.27
CA CYS A 146 -1.36 -1.76 -7.38
C CYS A 146 -2.85 -1.48 -7.13
N PRO A 147 -3.30 -0.22 -7.15
CA PRO A 147 -4.69 0.14 -6.92
C PRO A 147 -5.54 0.10 -8.19
N THR A 148 -6.85 -0.04 -8.00
CA THR A 148 -7.89 0.45 -8.91
C THR A 148 -8.65 1.60 -8.24
N GLU A 149 -9.81 2.00 -8.74
CA GLU A 149 -10.56 3.10 -8.12
C GLU A 149 -11.11 2.74 -6.72
N ARG A 150 -11.50 1.46 -6.51
CA ARG A 150 -12.13 0.98 -5.26
C ARG A 150 -11.53 -0.33 -4.73
N ALA A 151 -10.50 -0.86 -5.42
CA ALA A 151 -9.84 -2.08 -5.03
C ALA A 151 -8.30 -1.94 -5.11
N ALA A 152 -7.59 -2.97 -4.70
CA ALA A 152 -6.16 -3.11 -4.90
C ALA A 152 -5.75 -4.57 -5.01
N LEU A 153 -4.74 -4.83 -5.80
CA LEU A 153 -3.98 -6.08 -5.79
C LEU A 153 -2.74 -5.89 -4.91
N MET A 154 -2.61 -6.70 -3.89
CA MET A 154 -1.40 -6.77 -3.07
C MET A 154 -0.69 -8.09 -3.30
N SER A 155 0.62 -8.08 -3.31
CA SER A 155 1.45 -9.26 -3.49
C SER A 155 2.57 -9.27 -2.45
N PHE A 156 2.73 -10.39 -1.77
CA PHE A 156 3.72 -10.57 -0.72
C PHE A 156 4.66 -11.70 -1.11
N THR A 157 5.90 -11.36 -1.48
CA THR A 157 6.93 -12.33 -1.84
C THR A 157 7.66 -12.77 -0.59
N PHE A 158 7.52 -14.03 -0.21
CA PHE A 158 8.05 -14.59 1.04
C PHE A 158 9.36 -15.38 0.84
N PRO A 159 10.19 -15.53 1.90
CA PRO A 159 11.17 -16.59 1.98
C PRO A 159 10.47 -17.96 2.11
N GLN A 160 11.18 -19.05 1.86
CA GLN A 160 10.67 -20.38 2.15
C GLN A 160 10.46 -20.55 3.66
N THR A 161 9.22 -20.83 4.09
CA THR A 161 8.86 -20.95 5.50
C THR A 161 7.50 -21.61 5.69
N ASP A 162 7.31 -22.29 6.81
CA ASP A 162 6.00 -22.78 7.26
C ASP A 162 5.27 -21.75 8.18
N SER A 163 5.84 -20.56 8.37
CA SER A 163 5.36 -19.53 9.28
C SER A 163 5.25 -18.16 8.59
N ALA A 164 4.72 -18.15 7.36
CA ALA A 164 4.33 -16.94 6.68
C ALA A 164 2.92 -16.53 7.11
N HIS A 165 2.72 -15.25 7.39
CA HIS A 165 1.41 -14.74 7.81
C HIS A 165 1.10 -13.43 7.13
N VAL A 166 -0.20 -13.15 6.98
CA VAL A 166 -0.74 -11.82 6.67
C VAL A 166 -1.67 -11.41 7.81
N VAL A 167 -1.34 -10.33 8.47
CA VAL A 167 -2.19 -9.69 9.49
C VAL A 167 -3.20 -8.83 8.77
N VAL A 168 -4.49 -9.02 9.05
CA VAL A 168 -5.59 -8.15 8.64
C VAL A 168 -6.07 -7.42 9.89
N ASP A 169 -5.89 -6.12 9.92
CA ASP A 169 -6.20 -5.25 11.05
C ASP A 169 -7.34 -4.30 10.68
N ALA A 170 -8.51 -4.47 11.30
CA ALA A 170 -9.69 -3.65 11.03
C ALA A 170 -9.77 -2.39 11.91
N PHE A 171 -8.74 -2.13 12.69
CA PHE A 171 -8.52 -0.97 13.54
C PHE A 171 -9.55 -0.82 14.69
N ASP A 172 -9.28 0.12 15.57
CA ASP A 172 -10.08 0.41 16.75
C ASP A 172 -11.30 1.31 16.47
N LYS A 173 -12.04 1.64 17.53
CA LYS A 173 -13.30 2.43 17.56
C LYS A 173 -14.48 1.72 16.91
N GLY A 174 -14.45 0.39 16.89
CA GLY A 174 -15.50 -0.48 16.40
C GLY A 174 -15.12 -1.12 15.06
N SER A 175 -15.01 -2.42 15.10
CA SER A 175 -14.71 -3.20 13.90
C SER A 175 -15.26 -4.63 13.98
N PHE A 176 -15.38 -5.23 12.81
CA PHE A 176 -15.86 -6.59 12.60
C PHE A 176 -14.98 -7.32 11.61
N ILE A 177 -14.74 -8.61 11.86
CA ILE A 177 -14.07 -9.51 10.90
C ILE A 177 -14.82 -10.86 10.88
N LYS A 178 -14.92 -11.41 9.66
CA LYS A 178 -15.35 -12.77 9.41
C LYS A 178 -14.41 -13.47 8.44
N VAL A 179 -13.96 -14.67 8.81
CA VAL A 179 -13.04 -15.50 8.03
C VAL A 179 -13.80 -16.66 7.42
N PHE A 180 -13.61 -16.91 6.13
CA PHE A 180 -14.14 -18.03 5.35
C PHE A 180 -12.96 -18.89 4.86
N PRO A 181 -12.50 -19.86 5.67
CA PRO A 181 -11.25 -20.57 5.39
C PRO A 181 -11.25 -21.33 4.07
N LYS A 182 -12.35 -22.03 3.74
CA LYS A 182 -12.50 -22.78 2.49
C LYS A 182 -12.49 -21.91 1.25
N GLU A 183 -13.02 -20.69 1.37
CA GLU A 183 -13.16 -19.77 0.28
C GLU A 183 -11.94 -18.86 0.16
N ARG A 184 -10.99 -18.97 1.11
CA ARG A 184 -9.78 -18.13 1.19
C ARG A 184 -10.13 -16.63 1.29
N LYS A 185 -11.19 -16.32 2.04
CA LYS A 185 -11.75 -14.98 2.13
C LYS A 185 -11.78 -14.45 3.55
N VAL A 186 -11.61 -13.14 3.65
CA VAL A 186 -11.85 -12.37 4.87
C VAL A 186 -12.75 -11.20 4.50
N VAL A 187 -13.80 -10.99 5.28
CA VAL A 187 -14.64 -9.80 5.18
C VAL A 187 -14.69 -9.07 6.51
N GLY A 188 -14.95 -7.79 6.47
CA GLY A 188 -15.09 -7.03 7.70
C GLY A 188 -15.61 -5.62 7.45
N PHE A 189 -15.66 -4.85 8.52
CA PHE A 189 -15.89 -3.42 8.46
C PHE A 189 -15.12 -2.69 9.55
N SER A 190 -14.85 -1.42 9.32
CA SER A 190 -14.36 -0.47 10.31
C SER A 190 -15.36 0.67 10.45
N THR A 191 -15.67 1.05 11.69
CA THR A 191 -16.45 2.24 12.00
C THR A 191 -15.60 3.40 12.44
N ARG A 192 -14.27 3.21 12.46
CA ARG A 192 -13.33 4.27 12.87
C ARG A 192 -13.53 5.52 12.02
N ASN A 193 -13.69 6.65 12.69
CA ASN A 193 -13.87 7.96 12.06
C ASN A 193 -13.39 9.09 12.99
N SER A 194 -13.30 10.29 12.45
CA SER A 194 -12.90 11.49 13.17
C SER A 194 -14.07 12.43 13.51
N GLY A 195 -15.30 11.92 13.48
CA GLY A 195 -16.51 12.68 13.77
C GLY A 195 -17.26 13.14 12.52
N GLY A 196 -18.46 13.64 12.73
CA GLY A 196 -19.31 14.19 11.66
C GLY A 196 -19.95 13.15 10.74
N VAL A 197 -19.95 11.86 11.11
CA VAL A 197 -20.54 10.76 10.35
C VAL A 197 -21.87 10.31 10.97
N PRO A 198 -22.78 9.70 10.19
CA PRO A 198 -24.00 9.10 10.71
C PRO A 198 -23.69 7.86 11.59
N GLU A 199 -24.61 7.49 12.49
CA GLU A 199 -24.44 6.35 13.42
C GLU A 199 -24.20 5.01 12.71
N ASN A 200 -24.72 4.85 11.51
CA ASN A 200 -24.54 3.63 10.70
C ASN A 200 -23.30 3.68 9.82
N PHE A 201 -22.40 4.63 10.00
CA PHE A 201 -21.16 4.72 9.23
C PHE A 201 -20.34 3.43 9.34
N ARG A 202 -19.98 2.86 8.20
CA ARG A 202 -19.08 1.70 8.07
C ARG A 202 -18.34 1.78 6.76
N ASN A 203 -17.07 1.38 6.79
CA ASN A 203 -16.33 1.00 5.59
C ASN A 203 -16.22 -0.53 5.59
N TYR A 204 -16.98 -1.17 4.73
CA TYR A 204 -16.94 -2.61 4.51
C TYR A 204 -15.74 -2.94 3.63
N PHE A 205 -15.01 -4.00 3.97
CA PHE A 205 -13.92 -4.50 3.14
C PHE A 205 -14.05 -6.00 2.90
N VAL A 206 -13.53 -6.43 1.76
CA VAL A 206 -13.45 -7.84 1.35
C VAL A 206 -12.05 -8.13 0.86
N ILE A 207 -11.55 -9.31 1.22
CA ILE A 207 -10.21 -9.77 0.85
C ILE A 207 -10.33 -11.20 0.35
N GLU A 208 -9.74 -11.51 -0.81
CA GLU A 208 -9.64 -12.84 -1.38
C GLU A 208 -8.16 -13.17 -1.59
N PHE A 209 -7.72 -14.31 -1.03
CA PHE A 209 -6.35 -14.79 -1.19
C PHE A 209 -6.29 -15.88 -2.26
N ASP A 210 -5.16 -15.96 -2.96
CA ASP A 210 -4.89 -17.02 -3.95
C ASP A 210 -4.38 -18.33 -3.34
N HIS A 211 -4.02 -18.32 -2.03
CA HIS A 211 -3.48 -19.45 -1.29
C HIS A 211 -4.47 -19.99 -0.24
N ASP A 212 -4.43 -21.29 -0.01
CA ASP A 212 -5.16 -21.94 1.07
C ASP A 212 -4.63 -21.48 2.43
N PHE A 213 -5.52 -21.36 3.41
CA PHE A 213 -5.17 -21.01 4.78
C PHE A 213 -4.69 -22.27 5.52
N GLU A 214 -3.44 -22.30 5.95
CA GLU A 214 -2.90 -23.36 6.82
C GLU A 214 -3.45 -23.24 8.25
N ALA A 215 -3.61 -22.02 8.73
CA ALA A 215 -4.24 -21.69 9.98
C ALA A 215 -4.67 -20.23 10.00
N PHE A 216 -5.46 -19.85 10.97
CA PHE A 216 -5.69 -18.44 11.31
C PHE A 216 -5.95 -18.28 12.80
N VAL A 217 -5.71 -17.08 13.32
CA VAL A 217 -6.03 -16.69 14.67
C VAL A 217 -6.71 -15.32 14.66
N ASN A 218 -7.88 -15.25 15.27
CA ASN A 218 -8.57 -13.98 15.45
C ASN A 218 -8.06 -13.26 16.69
N VAL A 219 -8.06 -11.95 16.64
CA VAL A 219 -7.65 -11.09 17.75
C VAL A 219 -8.76 -10.09 18.03
N LYS A 220 -9.15 -9.99 19.29
CA LYS A 220 -10.15 -9.03 19.77
C LYS A 220 -9.60 -8.27 20.96
N ASP A 221 -9.54 -6.95 20.83
CA ASP A 221 -9.09 -6.03 21.88
C ASP A 221 -7.72 -6.46 22.48
N GLY A 222 -6.79 -6.84 21.59
CA GLY A 222 -5.45 -7.33 21.95
C GLY A 222 -5.39 -8.78 22.46
N GLN A 223 -6.52 -9.47 22.57
CA GLN A 223 -6.58 -10.86 23.05
C GLN A 223 -6.69 -11.85 21.88
N TYR A 224 -5.78 -12.82 21.81
CA TYR A 224 -5.78 -13.89 20.83
C TYR A 224 -6.87 -14.92 21.16
N GLN A 225 -7.70 -15.25 20.17
CA GLN A 225 -8.89 -16.11 20.30
C GLN A 225 -8.63 -17.54 19.80
N GLY A 226 -7.59 -18.19 20.26
CA GLY A 226 -7.25 -19.54 19.83
C GLY A 226 -6.89 -19.64 18.34
N MET A 227 -6.04 -20.60 18.01
CA MET A 227 -5.65 -20.88 16.63
C MET A 227 -6.59 -21.90 16.01
N VAL A 228 -7.09 -21.62 14.81
CA VAL A 228 -7.88 -22.56 14.00
C VAL A 228 -6.97 -23.10 12.89
N GLN A 229 -6.83 -24.43 12.82
CA GLN A 229 -6.04 -25.10 11.79
C GLN A 229 -6.75 -25.09 10.43
N GLY A 230 -5.99 -25.11 9.36
CA GLY A 230 -6.49 -25.20 7.99
C GLY A 230 -7.33 -26.47 7.74
N GLY A 231 -8.19 -26.41 6.74
CA GLY A 231 -9.14 -27.47 6.42
C GLY A 231 -10.44 -27.42 7.27
N TYR A 232 -10.53 -26.56 8.26
CA TYR A 232 -11.78 -26.28 8.97
C TYR A 232 -12.82 -25.67 8.01
N GLN A 233 -14.06 -26.11 8.16
CA GLN A 233 -15.13 -25.72 7.23
C GLN A 233 -16.00 -24.57 7.75
N GLU A 234 -15.92 -24.29 9.04
CA GLU A 234 -16.78 -23.31 9.69
C GLU A 234 -16.22 -21.90 9.53
N THR A 235 -17.12 -20.95 9.36
CA THR A 235 -16.77 -19.53 9.36
C THR A 235 -16.59 -19.04 10.78
N TYR A 236 -15.62 -18.16 10.98
CA TYR A 236 -15.38 -17.51 12.26
C TYR A 236 -15.60 -16.01 12.13
N GLN A 237 -16.33 -15.45 13.09
CA GLN A 237 -16.58 -14.01 13.11
C GLN A 237 -16.44 -13.45 14.51
N GLN A 238 -16.03 -12.19 14.57
CA GLN A 238 -16.01 -11.41 15.80
C GLN A 238 -16.21 -9.94 15.56
N GLU A 239 -16.77 -9.27 16.55
CA GLU A 239 -16.98 -7.82 16.59
C GLU A 239 -16.49 -7.31 17.93
N GLY A 240 -15.89 -6.12 17.94
CA GLY A 240 -15.34 -5.52 19.15
C GLY A 240 -14.86 -4.10 18.91
N ASN A 241 -14.19 -3.53 19.90
CA ASN A 241 -13.60 -2.20 19.72
C ASN A 241 -12.44 -2.25 18.72
N HIS A 242 -11.59 -3.28 18.78
CA HIS A 242 -10.48 -3.50 17.86
C HIS A 242 -10.35 -4.98 17.53
N VAL A 243 -10.70 -5.36 16.32
CA VAL A 243 -10.58 -6.74 15.86
C VAL A 243 -9.69 -6.89 14.65
N GLY A 244 -9.10 -8.07 14.54
CA GLY A 244 -8.29 -8.45 13.39
C GLY A 244 -8.15 -9.96 13.30
N THR A 245 -7.43 -10.40 12.28
CA THR A 245 -7.07 -11.82 12.10
C THR A 245 -5.67 -11.93 11.53
N ILE A 246 -4.98 -13.00 11.86
CA ILE A 246 -3.68 -13.37 11.31
C ILE A 246 -3.88 -14.65 10.51
N ILE A 247 -3.77 -14.58 9.20
CA ILE A 247 -3.89 -15.72 8.31
C ILE A 247 -2.50 -16.31 8.07
N SER A 248 -2.35 -17.61 8.22
CA SER A 248 -1.09 -18.32 8.05
C SER A 248 -1.06 -19.08 6.74
N PHE A 249 0.11 -19.07 6.09
CA PHE A 249 0.39 -19.73 4.82
C PHE A 249 1.64 -20.59 4.92
N LYS A 250 1.71 -21.62 4.09
CA LYS A 250 2.91 -22.43 3.91
C LYS A 250 3.58 -22.07 2.60
N ILE A 251 4.80 -21.55 2.68
CA ILE A 251 5.60 -21.14 1.52
C ILE A 251 6.64 -22.23 1.23
N ARG A 252 6.49 -22.90 0.10
CA ARG A 252 7.26 -24.09 -0.25
C ARG A 252 8.62 -23.78 -0.89
N GLN A 253 8.74 -22.60 -1.48
CA GLN A 253 9.98 -22.15 -2.12
C GLN A 253 10.21 -20.66 -1.91
N ARG A 254 11.49 -20.27 -1.88
CA ARG A 254 11.85 -18.84 -1.80
C ARG A 254 11.32 -18.09 -3.02
N GLY A 255 10.73 -16.94 -2.79
CA GLY A 255 10.17 -16.09 -3.84
C GLY A 255 8.72 -16.44 -4.24
N GLU A 256 8.09 -17.39 -3.56
CA GLU A 256 6.67 -17.67 -3.71
C GLU A 256 5.85 -16.45 -3.23
N LYS A 257 4.81 -16.11 -3.98
CA LYS A 257 3.99 -14.92 -3.74
C LYS A 257 2.62 -15.31 -3.22
N VAL A 258 2.21 -14.74 -2.11
CA VAL A 258 0.81 -14.74 -1.67
C VAL A 258 0.16 -13.47 -2.19
N VAL A 259 -0.92 -13.62 -2.94
CA VAL A 259 -1.66 -12.51 -3.53
C VAL A 259 -2.97 -12.30 -2.78
N ALA A 260 -3.23 -11.05 -2.39
CA ALA A 260 -4.48 -10.59 -1.80
C ALA A 260 -5.16 -9.59 -2.74
N ARG A 261 -6.40 -9.92 -3.13
CA ARG A 261 -7.31 -9.04 -3.85
C ARG A 261 -8.19 -8.36 -2.82
N VAL A 262 -8.17 -7.04 -2.77
CA VAL A 262 -8.80 -6.27 -1.69
C VAL A 262 -9.70 -5.21 -2.28
N ALA A 263 -10.91 -5.06 -1.73
CA ALA A 263 -11.79 -3.96 -2.10
C ALA A 263 -12.61 -3.48 -0.90
N SER A 264 -13.14 -2.28 -0.99
CA SER A 264 -14.00 -1.75 0.06
C SER A 264 -15.20 -0.97 -0.48
N SER A 265 -16.14 -0.66 0.41
CA SER A 265 -17.32 0.13 0.12
C SER A 265 -17.89 0.76 1.40
N PHE A 266 -18.35 2.00 1.31
CA PHE A 266 -19.15 2.64 2.36
C PHE A 266 -20.64 2.29 2.30
N ILE A 267 -21.05 1.48 1.31
CA ILE A 267 -22.47 1.13 1.08
C ILE A 267 -22.81 -0.20 1.74
N SER A 268 -22.07 -1.26 1.38
CA SER A 268 -22.31 -2.61 1.89
C SER A 268 -21.16 -3.58 1.56
N GLU A 269 -21.13 -4.74 2.23
CA GLU A 269 -20.25 -5.86 1.86
C GLU A 269 -20.49 -6.33 0.42
N SER A 270 -21.77 -6.44 0.00
CA SER A 270 -22.10 -6.81 -1.38
C SER A 270 -21.53 -5.83 -2.41
N GLN A 271 -21.56 -4.53 -2.12
CA GLN A 271 -20.94 -3.53 -2.99
C GLN A 271 -19.41 -3.67 -2.99
N ALA A 272 -18.77 -3.97 -1.86
CA ALA A 272 -17.34 -4.23 -1.81
C ALA A 272 -16.94 -5.43 -2.69
N TRP A 273 -17.76 -6.52 -2.72
CA TRP A 273 -17.57 -7.63 -3.65
C TRP A 273 -17.72 -7.24 -5.12
N GLN A 274 -18.64 -6.34 -5.44
CA GLN A 274 -18.76 -5.79 -6.80
C GLN A 274 -17.55 -4.95 -7.16
N ASN A 275 -17.08 -4.11 -6.24
CA ASN A 275 -15.88 -3.29 -6.43
C ASN A 275 -14.63 -4.15 -6.65
N LEU A 276 -14.53 -5.33 -6.03
CA LEU A 276 -13.43 -6.27 -6.25
C LEU A 276 -13.31 -6.73 -7.71
N GLN A 277 -14.41 -6.72 -8.45
CA GLN A 277 -14.40 -7.11 -9.88
C GLN A 277 -13.63 -6.12 -10.77
N GLU A 278 -13.29 -4.92 -10.28
CA GLU A 278 -12.43 -3.98 -11.00
C GLU A 278 -11.05 -4.57 -11.32
N LEU A 279 -10.56 -5.48 -10.47
CA LEU A 279 -9.29 -6.16 -10.70
C LEU A 279 -9.33 -7.14 -11.87
N GLY A 280 -10.51 -7.60 -12.28
CA GLY A 280 -10.68 -8.57 -13.37
C GLY A 280 -9.79 -9.80 -13.17
N GLN A 281 -9.09 -10.21 -14.23
CA GLN A 281 -8.07 -11.27 -14.21
C GLN A 281 -6.65 -10.71 -14.38
N ALA A 282 -6.49 -9.38 -14.22
CA ALA A 282 -5.21 -8.73 -14.43
C ALA A 282 -4.21 -9.11 -13.33
N ASP A 283 -2.99 -9.36 -13.74
CA ASP A 283 -1.86 -9.50 -12.83
C ASP A 283 -1.29 -8.13 -12.39
N MET A 284 -0.31 -8.15 -11.50
CA MET A 284 0.33 -6.94 -10.97
C MET A 284 0.91 -6.06 -12.08
N GLN A 285 1.56 -6.65 -13.08
CA GLN A 285 2.18 -5.90 -14.18
C GLN A 285 1.13 -5.23 -15.06
N GLN A 286 0.06 -5.94 -15.37
CA GLN A 286 -1.05 -5.43 -16.18
C GLN A 286 -1.76 -4.28 -15.46
N LEU A 287 -2.04 -4.41 -14.16
CA LEU A 287 -2.64 -3.34 -13.36
C LEU A 287 -1.73 -2.11 -13.28
N CYS A 288 -0.44 -2.30 -13.06
CA CYS A 288 0.52 -1.21 -13.04
C CYS A 288 0.55 -0.47 -14.38
N GLN A 289 0.52 -1.20 -15.50
CA GLN A 289 0.48 -0.56 -16.82
C GLN A 289 -0.83 0.20 -17.07
N GLN A 290 -1.96 -0.35 -16.65
CA GLN A 290 -3.24 0.35 -16.70
C GLN A 290 -3.22 1.64 -15.86
N GLY A 291 -2.71 1.55 -14.63
CA GLY A 291 -2.55 2.70 -13.74
C GLY A 291 -1.66 3.78 -14.33
N ARG A 292 -0.50 3.39 -14.87
CA ARG A 292 0.41 4.30 -15.55
C ARG A 292 -0.25 5.03 -16.72
N ASN A 293 -0.96 4.30 -17.56
CA ASN A 293 -1.66 4.87 -18.71
C ASN A 293 -2.74 5.87 -18.27
N ARG A 294 -3.52 5.50 -17.27
CA ARG A 294 -4.61 6.35 -16.74
C ARG A 294 -4.08 7.64 -16.13
N TRP A 295 -2.99 7.58 -15.36
CA TRP A 295 -2.35 8.78 -14.82
C TRP A 295 -1.76 9.66 -15.92
N ASN A 296 -1.11 9.09 -16.94
CA ASN A 296 -0.58 9.83 -18.07
C ASN A 296 -1.68 10.54 -18.86
N GLU A 297 -2.85 9.89 -19.04
CA GLU A 297 -4.01 10.50 -19.71
C GLU A 297 -4.50 11.76 -18.97
N VAL A 298 -4.46 11.75 -17.63
CA VAL A 298 -4.90 12.90 -16.82
C VAL A 298 -3.84 13.99 -16.77
N LEU A 299 -2.61 13.63 -16.46
CA LEU A 299 -1.50 14.58 -16.27
C LEU A 299 -1.03 15.19 -17.60
N GLY A 300 -1.03 14.40 -18.66
CA GLY A 300 -0.58 14.82 -20.00
C GLY A 300 -1.51 15.80 -20.71
N LYS A 301 -2.57 16.29 -20.05
CA LYS A 301 -3.38 17.41 -20.54
C LYS A 301 -2.62 18.73 -20.53
N ILE A 302 -1.53 18.81 -19.78
CA ILE A 302 -0.61 19.94 -19.74
C ILE A 302 0.75 19.39 -20.14
N GLU A 303 1.32 19.96 -21.21
CA GLU A 303 2.68 19.64 -21.65
C GLU A 303 3.63 20.70 -21.11
N VAL A 304 4.76 20.27 -20.56
CA VAL A 304 5.82 21.12 -20.00
C VAL A 304 7.16 20.72 -20.58
N GLU A 305 8.02 21.69 -20.81
CA GLU A 305 9.39 21.48 -21.28
C GLU A 305 10.34 22.34 -20.45
N ASP A 306 11.35 21.72 -19.85
CA ASP A 306 12.39 22.39 -19.07
C ASP A 306 13.73 21.65 -19.22
N GLU A 307 14.83 22.37 -19.09
CA GLU A 307 16.18 21.81 -19.05
C GLU A 307 16.54 21.25 -17.67
N ASP A 308 15.88 21.75 -16.62
CA ASP A 308 16.05 21.28 -15.25
C ASP A 308 14.95 20.27 -14.87
N ILE A 309 15.37 19.02 -14.66
CA ILE A 309 14.45 17.93 -14.32
C ILE A 309 13.76 18.15 -12.96
N ASP A 310 14.35 18.91 -12.04
CA ASP A 310 13.74 19.18 -10.74
C ASP A 310 12.57 20.19 -10.85
N HIS A 311 12.55 21.02 -11.90
CA HIS A 311 11.39 21.85 -12.22
C HIS A 311 10.20 21.05 -12.77
N LEU A 312 10.45 19.86 -13.32
CA LEU A 312 9.43 18.99 -13.90
C LEU A 312 8.79 18.04 -12.87
N ARG A 313 9.34 17.97 -11.66
CA ARG A 313 8.88 17.14 -10.54
C ARG A 313 7.97 17.92 -9.61
#